data_86e92d8922f116631ca17c0d1c46ffb0
#
_entry.id   86e92d8922f116631ca17c0d1c46ffb0
#
_cell.length_a   1.000
_cell.length_b   1.000
_cell.length_c   1.000
_cell.angle_alpha   90.00
_cell.angle_beta   90.00
_cell.angle_gamma   90.00
#
_symmetry.space_group_name_H-M   'P 1'
#
loop_
_entity.id
_entity.type
_entity.pdbx_description
1 polymer ?
#
loop_
_entity_poly.entity_id
_entity_poly.type
_entity_poly.pdbx_seq_one_letter_code
_entity_poly.pdbx_strand_id
1 'polypeptide(L)'
;MARKRKQFRSAKMARRQARKRRSKISERRKKEFLWRGYSMDELKDIPLYPWGNGMDPENDDYDPDALSIAGLMPSRVKRSLSRGLSLECEKLLERLRGSNGKTVRTHCRGMYILPEMVGKTIGVHDGQKFVNLEIIPPMIGHSLGEFAKTRKSVTHTGPGVGATRSSQHVALK
;
A
#
# COMPACT_ATOMS: atom_id res chain seq x y z
N MET A 1 -12.35 -48.37 12.14
CA MET A 1 -13.48 -47.44 12.45
C MET A 1 -13.92 -46.72 11.20
N ALA A 2 -15.10 -47.04 10.63
CA ALA A 2 -15.64 -46.40 9.42
C ALA A 2 -16.10 -44.98 9.74
N ARG A 3 -15.53 -43.97 9.06
CA ARG A 3 -15.98 -42.57 9.15
C ARG A 3 -17.39 -42.45 8.59
N LYS A 4 -18.42 -42.26 9.46
CA LYS A 4 -19.80 -41.94 9.08
C LYS A 4 -19.75 -40.71 8.09
N ARG A 5 -20.14 -40.94 6.84
CA ARG A 5 -20.34 -39.85 5.87
C ARG A 5 -21.49 -38.96 6.37
N LYS A 6 -21.19 -37.69 6.67
CA LYS A 6 -22.21 -36.72 7.02
C LYS A 6 -23.11 -36.51 5.79
N GLN A 7 -24.34 -36.97 5.82
CA GLN A 7 -25.34 -36.66 4.82
C GLN A 7 -25.74 -35.17 4.92
N PHE A 8 -25.70 -34.47 3.82
CA PHE A 8 -26.09 -33.05 3.76
C PHE A 8 -27.60 -32.97 3.55
N ARG A 9 -28.29 -32.26 4.44
CA ARG A 9 -29.75 -32.05 4.38
C ARG A 9 -30.21 -31.23 3.17
N SER A 10 -29.33 -30.49 2.49
CA SER A 10 -29.65 -29.72 1.26
C SER A 10 -28.43 -29.51 0.36
N ALA A 11 -28.67 -29.40 -0.95
CA ALA A 11 -27.66 -29.09 -1.95
C ALA A 11 -26.94 -27.76 -1.69
N LYS A 12 -27.63 -26.77 -1.10
CA LYS A 12 -27.07 -25.48 -0.69
C LYS A 12 -26.00 -25.64 0.39
N MET A 13 -26.23 -26.49 1.38
CA MET A 13 -25.26 -26.78 2.44
C MET A 13 -24.03 -27.53 1.90
N ALA A 14 -24.24 -28.47 0.97
CA ALA A 14 -23.13 -29.17 0.33
C ALA A 14 -22.21 -28.19 -0.45
N ARG A 15 -22.81 -27.28 -1.25
CA ARG A 15 -22.06 -26.23 -1.97
C ARG A 15 -21.32 -25.29 -1.02
N ARG A 16 -21.93 -24.87 0.09
CA ARG A 16 -21.29 -24.02 1.12
C ARG A 16 -20.10 -24.72 1.76
N GLN A 17 -20.21 -26.01 2.08
CA GLN A 17 -19.11 -26.79 2.65
C GLN A 17 -17.99 -27.04 1.64
N ALA A 18 -18.31 -27.31 0.38
CA ALA A 18 -17.32 -27.45 -0.68
C ALA A 18 -16.53 -26.13 -0.86
N ARG A 19 -17.20 -24.97 -0.84
CA ARG A 19 -16.55 -23.65 -0.89
C ARG A 19 -15.63 -23.44 0.32
N LYS A 20 -16.08 -23.75 1.54
CA LYS A 20 -15.26 -23.69 2.75
C LYS A 20 -14.04 -24.61 2.72
N ARG A 21 -14.17 -25.82 2.14
CA ARG A 21 -13.04 -26.75 1.97
C ARG A 21 -12.02 -26.21 0.97
N ARG A 22 -12.48 -25.64 -0.17
CA ARG A 22 -11.61 -25.01 -1.17
C ARG A 22 -10.85 -23.82 -0.58
N SER A 23 -11.52 -22.96 0.17
CA SER A 23 -10.89 -21.84 0.88
C SER A 23 -9.77 -22.33 1.83
N LYS A 24 -10.03 -23.32 2.67
CA LYS A 24 -9.02 -23.89 3.56
C LYS A 24 -7.82 -24.55 2.85
N ILE A 25 -8.05 -25.13 1.68
CA ILE A 25 -6.96 -25.71 0.85
C ILE A 25 -6.13 -24.59 0.22
N SER A 26 -6.75 -23.48 -0.20
CA SER A 26 -6.04 -22.33 -0.74
C SER A 26 -5.23 -21.58 0.32
N GLU A 27 -5.72 -21.51 1.57
CA GLU A 27 -4.99 -20.92 2.71
C GLU A 27 -3.71 -21.71 3.06
N ARG A 28 -3.71 -23.03 2.87
CA ARG A 28 -2.53 -23.88 3.12
C ARG A 28 -1.44 -23.75 2.07
N ARG A 29 -1.76 -23.30 0.87
CA ARG A 29 -0.79 -22.96 -0.17
C ARG A 29 -0.45 -21.49 -0.05
N LYS A 30 0.54 -21.18 0.77
CA LYS A 30 1.15 -19.84 0.76
C LYS A 30 1.76 -19.65 -0.63
N LYS A 31 1.07 -18.92 -1.49
CA LYS A 31 1.65 -18.47 -2.75
C LYS A 31 2.60 -17.35 -2.38
N GLU A 32 3.83 -17.45 -2.81
CA GLU A 32 4.77 -16.35 -2.75
C GLU A 32 4.20 -15.17 -3.53
N PHE A 33 4.30 -13.99 -2.95
CA PHE A 33 3.87 -12.77 -3.62
C PHE A 33 4.93 -12.41 -4.65
N LEU A 34 4.52 -12.38 -5.91
CA LEU A 34 5.35 -11.91 -7.02
C LEU A 34 4.81 -10.56 -7.51
N TRP A 35 5.68 -9.58 -7.58
CA TRP A 35 5.36 -8.28 -8.17
C TRP A 35 5.98 -8.18 -9.56
N ARG A 36 5.14 -8.01 -10.59
CA ARG A 36 5.58 -8.01 -11.99
C ARG A 36 6.38 -9.26 -12.42
N GLY A 37 6.20 -10.38 -11.72
CA GLY A 37 6.90 -11.65 -11.98
C GLY A 37 8.16 -11.86 -11.13
N TYR A 38 8.61 -10.87 -10.38
CA TYR A 38 9.79 -10.93 -9.54
C TYR A 38 9.42 -11.16 -8.08
N SER A 39 10.24 -11.92 -7.37
CA SER A 39 10.15 -12.11 -5.92
C SER A 39 10.60 -10.85 -5.18
N MET A 40 10.28 -10.75 -3.88
CA MET A 40 10.67 -9.58 -3.10
C MET A 40 12.18 -9.45 -2.92
N ASP A 41 12.90 -10.56 -2.93
CA ASP A 41 14.35 -10.54 -2.78
C ASP A 41 15.02 -10.10 -4.08
N GLU A 42 14.60 -10.65 -5.23
CA GLU A 42 15.04 -10.17 -6.55
C GLU A 42 14.78 -8.67 -6.75
N LEU A 43 13.62 -8.17 -6.30
CA LEU A 43 13.29 -6.74 -6.42
C LEU A 43 14.20 -5.82 -5.59
N LYS A 44 14.80 -6.30 -4.52
CA LYS A 44 15.75 -5.49 -3.73
C LYS A 44 17.10 -5.36 -4.41
N ASP A 45 17.47 -6.38 -5.20
CA ASP A 45 18.75 -6.43 -5.93
C ASP A 45 18.71 -5.60 -7.23
N ILE A 46 17.51 -5.34 -7.77
CA ILE A 46 17.31 -4.53 -8.98
C ILE A 46 17.57 -3.05 -8.65
N PRO A 47 18.39 -2.32 -9.43
CA PRO A 47 18.64 -0.90 -9.22
C PRO A 47 17.38 -0.06 -9.45
N LEU A 48 17.30 1.11 -8.79
CA LEU A 48 16.16 2.00 -8.92
C LEU A 48 16.03 2.56 -10.34
N TYR A 49 17.15 2.95 -10.94
CA TYR A 49 17.22 3.51 -12.30
C TYR A 49 18.05 2.62 -13.23
N PRO A 50 17.87 2.72 -14.56
CA PRO A 50 18.67 1.96 -15.54
C PRO A 50 20.18 2.24 -15.46
N TRP A 51 20.54 3.44 -15.00
CA TRP A 51 21.94 3.86 -14.80
C TRP A 51 22.45 3.60 -13.37
N GLY A 52 21.79 2.75 -12.60
CA GLY A 52 22.17 2.45 -11.21
C GLY A 52 21.38 3.27 -10.19
N ASN A 53 21.94 3.40 -8.99
CA ASN A 53 21.31 4.13 -7.88
C ASN A 53 21.77 5.60 -7.78
N GLY A 54 22.66 6.04 -8.67
CA GLY A 54 23.12 7.42 -8.80
C GLY A 54 22.33 8.21 -9.84
N MET A 55 22.35 9.54 -9.72
CA MET A 55 21.56 10.44 -10.55
C MET A 55 22.34 10.95 -11.78
N ASP A 56 23.44 10.32 -12.18
CA ASP A 56 24.32 10.79 -13.24
C ASP A 56 23.98 10.13 -14.58
N PRO A 57 23.17 10.83 -15.46
CA PRO A 57 22.87 10.35 -16.80
C PRO A 57 24.06 10.45 -17.77
N GLU A 58 25.19 10.95 -17.31
CA GLU A 58 26.41 11.13 -18.12
C GLU A 58 27.38 9.92 -18.08
N ASN A 59 27.02 8.84 -17.36
CA ASN A 59 27.83 7.63 -17.40
C ASN A 59 27.68 6.90 -18.73
N ASP A 60 28.79 6.56 -19.38
CA ASP A 60 28.89 5.84 -20.66
C ASP A 60 28.25 4.45 -20.66
N ASP A 61 27.87 3.92 -19.48
CA ASP A 61 27.20 2.62 -19.30
C ASP A 61 25.65 2.73 -19.29
N TYR A 62 25.08 3.76 -19.88
CA TYR A 62 23.63 3.93 -19.94
C TYR A 62 23.00 2.95 -20.94
N ASP A 63 22.36 1.91 -20.43
CA ASP A 63 21.48 1.03 -21.19
C ASP A 63 20.00 1.38 -20.87
N PRO A 64 19.27 2.02 -21.81
CA PRO A 64 17.88 2.42 -21.60
C PRO A 64 16.94 1.22 -21.38
N ASP A 65 17.33 0.04 -21.85
CA ASP A 65 16.55 -1.21 -21.72
C ASP A 65 16.97 -2.03 -20.50
N ALA A 66 17.96 -1.56 -19.73
CA ALA A 66 18.39 -2.25 -18.51
C ALA A 66 17.25 -2.39 -17.52
N LEU A 67 17.16 -3.58 -16.90
CA LEU A 67 16.14 -3.88 -15.91
C LEU A 67 16.28 -2.94 -14.69
N SER A 68 15.24 -2.18 -14.41
CA SER A 68 15.22 -1.24 -13.29
C SER A 68 13.85 -1.21 -12.60
N ILE A 69 13.83 -0.87 -11.32
CA ILE A 69 12.57 -0.70 -10.58
C ILE A 69 11.70 0.37 -11.25
N ALA A 70 12.28 1.49 -11.68
CA ALA A 70 11.56 2.55 -12.42
C ALA A 70 10.92 2.02 -13.71
N GLY A 71 11.59 1.12 -14.44
CA GLY A 71 11.08 0.48 -15.64
C GLY A 71 9.87 -0.43 -15.39
N LEU A 72 9.85 -1.12 -14.27
CA LEU A 72 8.76 -2.01 -13.86
C LEU A 72 7.53 -1.26 -13.31
N MET A 73 7.67 0.02 -12.94
CA MET A 73 6.59 0.81 -12.34
C MET A 73 5.47 1.17 -13.35
N PRO A 74 4.26 1.50 -12.87
CA PRO A 74 3.22 2.08 -13.73
C PRO A 74 3.67 3.36 -14.43
N SER A 75 3.11 3.68 -15.60
CA SER A 75 3.53 4.82 -16.44
C SER A 75 3.59 6.16 -15.72
N ARG A 76 2.66 6.42 -14.80
CA ARG A 76 2.65 7.62 -13.96
C ARG A 76 3.90 7.70 -13.09
N VAL A 77 4.24 6.61 -12.40
CA VAL A 77 5.40 6.53 -11.51
C VAL A 77 6.69 6.59 -12.32
N LYS A 78 6.76 5.84 -13.43
CA LYS A 78 7.89 5.84 -14.36
C LYS A 78 8.22 7.27 -14.80
N ARG A 79 7.21 8.04 -15.24
CA ARG A 79 7.39 9.43 -15.67
C ARG A 79 7.84 10.35 -14.52
N SER A 80 7.39 10.09 -13.30
CA SER A 80 7.82 10.85 -12.12
C SER A 80 9.26 10.53 -11.73
N LEU A 81 9.62 9.26 -11.73
CA LEU A 81 10.98 8.82 -11.40
C LEU A 81 12.00 9.25 -12.45
N SER A 82 11.64 9.31 -13.74
CA SER A 82 12.54 9.79 -14.81
C SER A 82 12.95 11.26 -14.65
N ARG A 83 12.21 12.05 -13.88
CA ARG A 83 12.54 13.44 -13.54
C ARG A 83 13.41 13.55 -12.28
N GLY A 84 13.74 12.42 -11.66
CA GLY A 84 14.42 12.35 -10.37
C GLY A 84 13.48 12.46 -9.18
N LEU A 85 13.99 12.09 -8.01
CA LEU A 85 13.31 12.27 -6.74
C LEU A 85 13.53 13.71 -6.24
N SER A 86 12.57 14.24 -5.50
CA SER A 86 12.79 15.50 -4.79
C SER A 86 13.74 15.29 -3.61
N LEU A 87 14.49 16.30 -3.24
CA LEU A 87 15.42 16.29 -2.11
C LEU A 87 14.78 15.78 -0.80
N GLU A 88 13.48 16.11 -0.59
CA GLU A 88 12.73 15.63 0.58
C GLU A 88 12.48 14.11 0.53
N CYS A 89 12.22 13.57 -0.67
CA CYS A 89 12.01 12.14 -0.87
C CYS A 89 13.32 11.36 -0.70
N GLU A 90 14.44 11.90 -1.15
CA GLU A 90 15.78 11.32 -0.96
C GLU A 90 16.13 11.26 0.52
N LYS A 91 15.99 12.37 1.24
CA LYS A 91 16.18 12.41 2.69
C LYS A 91 15.24 11.46 3.45
N LEU A 92 14.02 11.23 2.92
CA LEU A 92 13.11 10.23 3.49
C LEU A 92 13.67 8.82 3.31
N LEU A 93 14.19 8.49 2.11
CA LEU A 93 14.82 7.19 1.84
C LEU A 93 16.02 6.93 2.74
N GLU A 94 16.89 7.91 2.89
CA GLU A 94 18.06 7.82 3.78
C GLU A 94 17.63 7.53 5.24
N ARG A 95 16.64 8.30 5.75
CA ARG A 95 16.08 8.07 7.08
C ARG A 95 15.45 6.69 7.23
N LEU A 96 14.79 6.19 6.19
CA LEU A 96 14.19 4.85 6.19
C LEU A 96 15.28 3.77 6.20
N ARG A 97 16.37 3.95 5.45
CA ARG A 97 17.51 3.02 5.46
C ARG A 97 18.13 2.92 6.86
N GLY A 98 18.27 4.04 7.56
CA GLY A 98 18.82 4.10 8.93
C GLY A 98 17.84 3.81 10.06
N SER A 99 16.56 3.52 9.79
CA SER A 99 15.51 3.56 10.82
C SER A 99 15.43 2.36 11.77
N ASN A 100 16.16 1.27 11.52
CA ASN A 100 16.22 0.08 12.38
C ASN A 100 14.85 -0.32 13.00
N GLY A 101 13.79 -0.36 12.19
CA GLY A 101 12.44 -0.73 12.64
C GLY A 101 11.64 0.38 13.34
N LYS A 102 12.20 1.56 13.56
CA LYS A 102 11.46 2.71 14.13
C LYS A 102 10.56 3.35 13.08
N THR A 103 9.38 3.85 13.51
CA THR A 103 8.46 4.59 12.63
C THR A 103 9.07 5.92 12.19
N VAL A 104 9.20 6.12 10.89
CA VAL A 104 9.68 7.38 10.29
C VAL A 104 8.49 8.25 9.90
N ARG A 105 8.39 9.45 10.47
CA ARG A 105 7.32 10.42 10.15
C ARG A 105 7.69 11.26 8.93
N THR A 106 6.73 11.50 8.06
CA THR A 106 6.94 12.27 6.82
C THR A 106 5.73 13.07 6.39
N HIS A 107 5.97 14.21 5.76
CA HIS A 107 4.99 14.99 5.01
C HIS A 107 5.05 14.69 3.50
N CYS A 108 6.03 13.93 3.02
CA CYS A 108 6.23 13.57 1.61
C CYS A 108 5.16 12.59 1.14
N ARG A 109 3.96 13.09 0.89
CA ARG A 109 2.81 12.30 0.42
C ARG A 109 2.96 11.80 -1.01
N GLY A 110 3.72 12.52 -1.83
CA GLY A 110 3.97 12.20 -3.23
C GLY A 110 5.02 11.11 -3.47
N MET A 111 5.72 10.67 -2.42
CA MET A 111 6.71 9.60 -2.53
C MET A 111 6.04 8.29 -2.92
N TYR A 112 6.61 7.60 -3.90
CA TYR A 112 6.17 6.27 -4.32
C TYR A 112 6.80 5.19 -3.45
N ILE A 113 6.03 4.14 -3.20
CA ILE A 113 6.48 3.00 -2.40
C ILE A 113 7.40 2.12 -3.26
N LEU A 114 8.64 2.00 -2.81
CA LEU A 114 9.69 1.20 -3.41
C LEU A 114 9.82 -0.16 -2.70
N PRO A 115 10.39 -1.19 -3.34
CA PRO A 115 10.58 -2.50 -2.72
C PRO A 115 11.40 -2.46 -1.43
N GLU A 116 12.40 -1.55 -1.33
CA GLU A 116 13.23 -1.38 -0.11
C GLU A 116 12.47 -0.86 1.12
N MET A 117 11.25 -0.32 0.93
CA MET A 117 10.40 0.16 2.01
C MET A 117 9.53 -0.92 2.62
N VAL A 118 9.39 -2.07 1.98
CA VAL A 118 8.51 -3.15 2.44
C VAL A 118 8.97 -3.67 3.81
N GLY A 119 8.01 -3.88 4.71
CA GLY A 119 8.25 -4.28 6.09
C GLY A 119 8.61 -3.14 7.05
N LYS A 120 8.73 -1.89 6.55
CA LYS A 120 8.96 -0.71 7.39
C LYS A 120 7.65 -0.01 7.74
N THR A 121 7.63 0.70 8.87
CA THR A 121 6.48 1.50 9.30
C THR A 121 6.75 2.98 9.03
N ILE A 122 5.85 3.63 8.29
CA ILE A 122 5.96 5.06 7.93
C ILE A 122 4.76 5.81 8.48
N GLY A 123 4.99 6.90 9.21
CA GLY A 123 3.96 7.83 9.66
C GLY A 123 3.72 8.92 8.62
N VAL A 124 2.65 8.81 7.85
CA VAL A 124 2.29 9.78 6.80
C VAL A 124 1.31 10.81 7.34
N HIS A 125 1.58 12.10 7.13
CA HIS A 125 0.73 13.18 7.61
C HIS A 125 -0.58 13.28 6.80
N ASP A 126 -1.73 13.33 7.49
CA ASP A 126 -3.07 13.42 6.88
C ASP A 126 -3.64 14.85 6.83
N GLY A 127 -2.83 15.83 7.24
CA GLY A 127 -3.22 17.23 7.41
C GLY A 127 -3.42 17.62 8.87
N GLN A 128 -3.75 16.68 9.75
CA GLN A 128 -3.95 16.89 11.18
C GLN A 128 -2.99 16.07 12.05
N LYS A 129 -2.79 14.80 11.68
CA LYS A 129 -1.99 13.84 12.44
C LYS A 129 -1.19 12.93 11.52
N PHE A 130 -0.25 12.20 12.11
CA PHE A 130 0.47 11.15 11.40
C PHE A 130 -0.29 9.83 11.48
N VAL A 131 -0.58 9.24 10.33
CA VAL A 131 -1.17 7.91 10.19
C VAL A 131 -0.02 6.93 10.00
N ASN A 132 0.13 6.00 10.93
CA ASN A 132 1.15 4.95 10.81
C ASN A 132 0.69 3.93 9.78
N LEU A 133 1.54 3.68 8.80
CA LEU A 133 1.34 2.77 7.70
C LEU A 133 2.44 1.72 7.71
N GLU A 134 2.07 0.47 7.86
CA GLU A 134 2.96 -0.66 7.63
C GLU A 134 2.97 -0.99 6.15
N ILE A 135 4.15 -0.97 5.54
CA ILE A 135 4.29 -1.18 4.10
C ILE A 135 4.30 -2.68 3.79
N ILE A 136 3.27 -3.11 3.07
CA ILE A 136 3.13 -4.50 2.59
C ILE A 136 3.44 -4.58 1.09
N PRO A 137 3.86 -5.76 0.57
CA PRO A 137 4.26 -5.93 -0.83
C PRO A 137 3.25 -5.44 -1.89
N PRO A 138 1.93 -5.61 -1.72
CA PRO A 138 0.94 -5.10 -2.70
C PRO A 138 0.90 -3.58 -2.84
N MET A 139 1.52 -2.82 -1.93
CA MET A 139 1.54 -1.35 -1.98
C MET A 139 2.62 -0.79 -2.92
N ILE A 140 3.53 -1.63 -3.42
CA ILE A 140 4.61 -1.20 -4.32
C ILE A 140 4.03 -0.49 -5.55
N GLY A 141 4.57 0.69 -5.88
CA GLY A 141 4.13 1.51 -7.00
C GLY A 141 2.96 2.45 -6.71
N HIS A 142 2.39 2.42 -5.51
CA HIS A 142 1.44 3.42 -5.03
C HIS A 142 2.15 4.58 -4.34
N SER A 143 1.50 5.73 -4.23
CA SER A 143 2.04 6.86 -3.47
C SER A 143 1.64 6.76 -1.99
N LEU A 144 2.49 7.23 -1.08
CA LEU A 144 2.20 7.24 0.36
C LEU A 144 0.89 7.98 0.70
N GLY A 145 0.57 9.03 -0.06
CA GLY A 145 -0.65 9.82 0.14
C GLY A 145 -1.95 9.07 -0.12
N GLU A 146 -1.93 7.98 -0.89
CA GLU A 146 -3.11 7.15 -1.16
C GLU A 146 -3.62 6.44 0.10
N PHE A 147 -2.72 6.14 1.04
CA PHE A 147 -3.02 5.42 2.27
C PHE A 147 -3.35 6.33 3.47
N ALA A 148 -3.08 7.64 3.36
CA ALA A 148 -3.40 8.62 4.39
C ALA A 148 -4.43 9.63 3.87
N LYS A 149 -5.72 9.35 4.02
CA LYS A 149 -6.81 10.18 3.50
C LYS A 149 -6.89 11.52 4.25
N THR A 150 -6.85 12.63 3.50
CA THR A 150 -7.03 13.99 4.04
C THR A 150 -8.50 14.39 4.13
N ARG A 151 -9.37 13.84 3.26
CA ARG A 151 -10.80 14.13 3.24
C ARG A 151 -11.56 12.99 3.90
N LYS A 152 -12.47 13.34 4.82
CA LYS A 152 -13.34 12.41 5.55
C LYS A 152 -14.79 12.84 5.39
N SER A 153 -15.71 11.89 5.51
CA SER A 153 -17.14 12.21 5.60
C SER A 153 -17.39 13.08 6.82
N VAL A 154 -18.16 14.14 6.63
CA VAL A 154 -18.54 15.05 7.72
C VAL A 154 -19.62 14.37 8.55
N THR A 155 -19.39 14.27 9.87
CA THR A 155 -20.42 13.91 10.84
C THR A 155 -20.98 15.20 11.42
N HIS A 156 -22.23 15.51 11.10
CA HIS A 156 -22.91 16.65 11.70
C HIS A 156 -23.35 16.26 13.12
N THR A 157 -22.93 17.07 14.10
CA THR A 157 -23.31 16.86 15.51
C THR A 157 -24.52 17.71 15.94
N GLY A 158 -25.06 18.48 15.01
CA GLY A 158 -26.24 19.31 15.27
C GLY A 158 -27.56 18.53 15.23
N PRO A 159 -28.66 19.08 15.72
CA PRO A 159 -29.99 18.46 15.76
C PRO A 159 -30.64 18.35 14.37
N GLY A 160 -29.94 17.84 13.39
CA GLY A 160 -30.38 17.64 12.01
C GLY A 160 -29.83 18.69 11.04
N VAL A 161 -29.78 18.31 9.74
CA VAL A 161 -29.37 19.20 8.65
C VAL A 161 -30.52 20.18 8.38
N GLY A 162 -30.27 21.49 8.52
CA GLY A 162 -31.27 22.55 8.30
C GLY A 162 -32.21 22.80 9.50
N ALA A 163 -31.85 22.31 10.70
CA ALA A 163 -32.60 22.64 11.90
C ALA A 163 -32.65 24.17 12.14
N THR A 164 -33.84 24.73 12.05
CA THR A 164 -34.09 26.13 12.37
C THR A 164 -34.23 26.34 13.88
N ARG A 165 -34.12 27.60 14.38
CA ARG A 165 -34.35 27.91 15.80
C ARG A 165 -35.67 27.33 16.34
N SER A 166 -36.73 27.29 15.53
CA SER A 166 -38.01 26.71 15.90
C SER A 166 -37.97 25.18 16.04
N SER A 167 -37.15 24.48 15.25
CA SER A 167 -37.01 23.02 15.37
C SER A 167 -36.18 22.61 16.57
N GLN A 168 -35.33 23.48 17.12
CA GLN A 168 -34.60 23.23 18.34
C GLN A 168 -35.48 23.32 19.61
N HIS A 169 -36.67 23.91 19.51
CA HIS A 169 -37.59 24.14 20.60
C HIS A 169 -38.84 23.27 20.49
N VAL A 170 -38.66 21.96 20.31
CA VAL A 170 -39.76 21.01 20.46
C VAL A 170 -40.01 20.85 21.96
N ALA A 171 -41.13 21.43 22.44
CA ALA A 171 -41.59 21.20 23.80
C ALA A 171 -41.86 19.71 23.99
N LEU A 172 -41.10 19.06 24.86
CA LEU A 172 -41.39 17.71 25.31
C LEU A 172 -42.73 17.77 26.08
N LYS A 173 -43.75 17.09 25.52
CA LYS A 173 -45.02 16.84 26.22
C LYS A 173 -44.86 15.66 27.14
#